data_2d06ba52550f1a2fcba23e9a76eccfd5
#
_entry.id   2d06ba52550f1a2fcba23e9a76eccfd5
#
_cell.length_a   1.000
_cell.length_b   1.000
_cell.length_c   1.000
_cell.angle_alpha   90.00
_cell.angle_beta   90.00
_cell.angle_gamma   90.00
#
_symmetry.space_group_name_H-M   'P 1'
#
loop_
_entity.id
_entity.type
_entity.pdbx_description
1 polymer ?
#
loop_
_entity_poly.entity_id
_entity_poly.type
_entity_poly.pdbx_seq_one_letter_code
_entity_poly.pdbx_strand_id
1 'polypeptide(L)'
;MSDYQLIVIGAGPGGYTAALQAAKRGLHTAVVERREVGGTCLNRGCIPTKTLLHASQVYRDAVDGAPAGVHAGDITFDLAEMFAYKRGVSEKLRGGIHALLKGAKVDLLEGTARIDAPGRV
;
A
#
# COMPACT_ATOMS: atom_id res chain seq x y z
N MET A 1 13.77 27.14 -2.19
CA MET A 1 13.91 26.21 -1.06
C MET A 1 12.53 26.10 -0.42
N SER A 2 11.99 24.92 -0.26
CA SER A 2 10.69 24.74 0.40
C SER A 2 10.93 24.42 1.86
N ASP A 3 10.29 25.17 2.76
CA ASP A 3 10.43 24.98 4.19
C ASP A 3 9.27 24.15 4.71
N TYR A 4 9.57 22.97 5.26
CA TYR A 4 8.63 22.08 5.90
C TYR A 4 8.84 22.08 7.41
N GLN A 5 7.76 21.99 8.16
CA GLN A 5 7.83 21.79 9.61
C GLN A 5 8.14 20.32 9.97
N LEU A 6 7.78 19.41 9.05
CA LEU A 6 8.10 17.98 9.16
C LEU A 6 8.38 17.38 7.79
N ILE A 7 9.48 16.65 7.70
CA ILE A 7 9.78 15.79 6.54
C ILE A 7 9.83 14.34 7.03
N VAL A 8 9.02 13.48 6.40
CA VAL A 8 8.99 12.04 6.67
C VAL A 8 9.74 11.33 5.56
N ILE A 9 10.76 10.55 5.93
CA ILE A 9 11.54 9.77 4.97
C ILE A 9 10.98 8.35 4.89
N GLY A 10 10.38 8.04 3.75
CA GLY A 10 9.71 6.77 3.47
C GLY A 10 8.19 6.84 3.65
N ALA A 11 7.46 6.43 2.62
CA ALA A 11 5.99 6.38 2.59
C ALA A 11 5.43 4.97 2.82
N GLY A 12 6.09 4.17 3.65
CA GLY A 12 5.53 2.91 4.16
C GLY A 12 4.41 3.16 5.18
N PRO A 13 3.81 2.11 5.78
CA PRO A 13 2.65 2.27 6.70
C PRO A 13 2.89 3.24 7.85
N GLY A 14 4.09 3.22 8.45
CA GLY A 14 4.46 4.18 9.50
C GLY A 14 4.61 5.61 8.96
N GLY A 15 5.27 5.76 7.81
CA GLY A 15 5.60 7.06 7.23
C GLY A 15 4.38 7.84 6.76
N TYR A 16 3.56 7.26 5.87
CA TYR A 16 2.38 7.99 5.41
C TYR A 16 1.37 8.24 6.53
N THR A 17 1.25 7.32 7.49
CA THR A 17 0.38 7.55 8.65
C THR A 17 0.87 8.70 9.52
N ALA A 18 2.18 8.78 9.79
CA ALA A 18 2.78 9.88 10.54
C ALA A 18 2.57 11.22 9.82
N ALA A 19 2.81 11.25 8.50
CA ALA A 19 2.61 12.47 7.71
C ALA A 19 1.15 12.95 7.72
N LEU A 20 0.18 12.03 7.56
CA LEU A 20 -1.24 12.36 7.64
C LEU A 20 -1.63 12.91 9.01
N GLN A 21 -1.10 12.32 10.11
CA GLN A 21 -1.37 12.82 11.46
C GLN A 21 -0.74 14.19 11.71
N ALA A 22 0.46 14.43 11.19
CA ALA A 22 1.11 15.74 11.30
C ALA A 22 0.31 16.82 10.54
N ALA A 23 -0.09 16.54 9.32
CA ALA A 23 -0.90 17.45 8.51
C ALA A 23 -2.26 17.77 9.17
N LYS A 24 -2.93 16.77 9.78
CA LYS A 24 -4.16 16.99 10.55
C LYS A 24 -3.97 17.92 11.74
N ARG A 25 -2.76 18.03 12.27
CA ARG A 25 -2.40 18.96 13.34
C ARG A 25 -1.92 20.33 12.82
N GLY A 26 -2.04 20.57 11.53
CA GLY A 26 -1.70 21.83 10.89
C GLY A 26 -0.24 22.01 10.53
N LEU A 27 0.58 20.96 10.59
CA LEU A 27 1.98 21.05 10.19
C LEU A 27 2.12 20.99 8.67
N HIS A 28 2.92 21.91 8.11
CA HIS A 28 3.35 21.82 6.70
C HIS A 28 4.31 20.64 6.55
N THR A 29 3.84 19.59 5.89
CA THR A 29 4.46 18.27 5.90
C THR A 29 4.79 17.78 4.51
N ALA A 30 5.98 17.22 4.35
CA ALA A 30 6.37 16.44 3.16
C ALA A 30 6.66 14.99 3.52
N VAL A 31 6.44 14.11 2.55
CA VAL A 31 6.88 12.70 2.57
C VAL A 31 7.79 12.47 1.38
N VAL A 32 8.97 11.90 1.63
CA VAL A 32 9.90 11.50 0.56
C VAL A 32 9.84 10.00 0.36
N GLU A 33 9.56 9.53 -0.85
CA GLU A 33 9.54 8.10 -1.19
C GLU A 33 10.36 7.85 -2.46
N ARG A 34 11.24 6.85 -2.40
CA ARG A 34 12.11 6.50 -3.53
C ARG A 34 11.51 5.50 -4.52
N ARG A 35 10.45 4.84 -4.14
CA ARG A 35 9.76 3.82 -4.96
C ARG A 35 8.27 4.10 -5.00
N GLU A 36 7.47 3.23 -4.35
CA GLU A 36 6.02 3.38 -4.33
C GLU A 36 5.49 3.62 -2.92
N VAL A 37 4.52 4.50 -2.79
CA VAL A 37 3.81 4.69 -1.52
C VAL A 37 3.20 3.38 -1.03
N GLY A 38 3.10 3.22 0.29
CA GLY A 38 2.70 1.98 0.93
C GLY A 38 3.86 1.08 1.30
N GLY A 39 5.05 1.33 0.77
CA GLY A 39 6.29 0.64 1.11
C GLY A 39 6.26 -0.87 0.81
N THR A 40 7.09 -1.61 1.50
CA THR A 40 7.23 -3.06 1.33
C THR A 40 5.93 -3.79 1.67
N CYS A 41 5.26 -3.45 2.74
CA CYS A 41 4.03 -4.11 3.18
C CYS A 41 2.95 -4.13 2.09
N LEU A 42 2.63 -2.98 1.53
CA LEU A 42 1.58 -2.86 0.52
C LEU A 42 1.98 -3.44 -0.84
N ASN A 43 3.23 -3.22 -1.25
CA ASN A 43 3.65 -3.51 -2.61
C ASN A 43 4.31 -4.89 -2.78
N ARG A 44 5.00 -5.40 -1.75
CA ARG A 44 5.85 -6.60 -1.83
C ARG A 44 5.75 -7.55 -0.64
N GLY A 45 4.91 -7.24 0.35
CA GLY A 45 4.81 -8.01 1.59
C GLY A 45 3.39 -8.38 1.97
N CYS A 46 2.83 -7.68 2.94
CA CYS A 46 1.57 -8.04 3.61
C CYS A 46 0.39 -8.17 2.64
N ILE A 47 0.16 -7.19 1.80
CA ILE A 47 -1.01 -7.14 0.92
C ILE A 47 -0.92 -8.17 -0.21
N PRO A 48 0.17 -8.26 -0.99
CA PRO A 48 0.31 -9.32 -1.99
C PRO A 48 0.15 -10.72 -1.39
N THR A 49 0.77 -10.98 -0.24
CA THR A 49 0.71 -12.29 0.43
C THR A 49 -0.73 -12.62 0.84
N LYS A 50 -1.42 -11.71 1.51
CA LYS A 50 -2.81 -11.92 1.93
C LYS A 50 -3.76 -12.07 0.75
N THR A 51 -3.52 -11.36 -0.34
CA THR A 51 -4.34 -11.45 -1.55
C THR A 51 -4.19 -12.82 -2.21
N LEU A 52 -2.97 -13.37 -2.30
CA LEU A 52 -2.73 -14.70 -2.84
C LEU A 52 -3.29 -15.80 -1.91
N LEU A 53 -3.15 -15.65 -0.59
CA LEU A 53 -3.76 -16.56 0.37
C LEU A 53 -5.30 -16.57 0.24
N HIS A 54 -5.92 -15.40 0.09
CA HIS A 54 -7.35 -15.32 -0.13
C HIS A 54 -7.78 -16.00 -1.44
N ALA A 55 -7.08 -15.75 -2.53
CA ALA A 55 -7.38 -16.39 -3.82
C ALA A 55 -7.26 -17.92 -3.75
N SER A 56 -6.22 -18.44 -3.07
CA SER A 56 -6.06 -19.87 -2.86
C SER A 56 -7.14 -20.47 -1.96
N GLN A 57 -7.60 -19.72 -0.95
CA GLN A 57 -8.69 -20.14 -0.07
C GLN A 57 -10.01 -20.24 -0.84
N VAL A 58 -10.32 -19.27 -1.69
CA VAL A 58 -11.53 -19.32 -2.56
C VAL A 58 -11.55 -20.61 -3.40
N TYR A 59 -10.40 -20.99 -3.98
CA TYR A 59 -10.30 -22.24 -4.73
C TYR A 59 -10.56 -23.47 -3.84
N ARG A 60 -9.93 -23.53 -2.67
CA ARG A 60 -10.10 -24.65 -1.73
C ARG A 60 -11.53 -24.75 -1.22
N ASP A 61 -12.15 -23.66 -0.85
CA ASP A 61 -13.53 -23.63 -0.39
C ASP A 61 -14.51 -24.17 -1.45
N ALA A 62 -14.23 -23.86 -2.71
CA ALA A 62 -15.03 -24.38 -3.82
C ALA A 62 -14.80 -25.89 -4.07
N VAL A 63 -13.55 -26.36 -3.97
CA VAL A 63 -13.20 -27.79 -4.16
C VAL A 63 -13.70 -28.65 -2.99
N ASP A 64 -13.52 -28.17 -1.75
CA ASP A 64 -13.76 -28.94 -0.54
C ASP A 64 -15.13 -28.65 0.09
N GLY A 65 -16.02 -27.93 -0.59
CA GLY A 65 -17.28 -27.43 -0.04
C GLY A 65 -18.40 -28.46 0.15
N ALA A 66 -18.25 -29.67 -0.41
CA ALA A 66 -19.31 -30.69 -0.38
C ALA A 66 -19.83 -31.03 1.03
N PRO A 67 -19.02 -31.16 2.08
CA PRO A 67 -19.52 -31.40 3.46
C PRO A 67 -20.41 -30.28 4.00
N ALA A 68 -20.24 -29.05 3.48
CA ALA A 68 -21.07 -27.88 3.84
C ALA A 68 -22.28 -27.70 2.90
N GLY A 69 -22.53 -28.65 2.00
CA GLY A 69 -23.62 -28.57 1.04
C GLY A 69 -23.31 -27.73 -0.21
N VAL A 70 -22.07 -27.31 -0.40
CA VAL A 70 -21.64 -26.57 -1.60
C VAL A 70 -21.13 -27.56 -2.62
N HIS A 71 -21.83 -27.68 -3.75
CA HIS A 71 -21.47 -28.55 -4.85
C HIS A 71 -21.07 -27.69 -6.05
N ALA A 72 -19.80 -27.67 -6.37
CA ALA A 72 -19.27 -26.96 -7.52
C ALA A 72 -18.86 -27.94 -8.62
N GLY A 73 -19.07 -27.56 -9.88
CA GLY A 73 -18.64 -28.33 -11.05
C GLY A 73 -17.15 -28.21 -11.31
N ASP A 74 -16.72 -28.32 -12.56
CA ASP A 74 -15.32 -28.23 -12.94
C ASP A 74 -14.69 -26.90 -12.51
N ILE A 75 -13.89 -26.96 -11.44
CA ILE A 75 -13.20 -25.80 -10.89
C ILE A 75 -11.79 -25.78 -11.44
N THR A 76 -11.47 -24.70 -12.12
CA THR A 76 -10.12 -24.41 -12.61
C THR A 76 -9.59 -23.14 -11.93
N PHE A 77 -8.27 -22.96 -11.92
CA PHE A 77 -7.69 -21.69 -11.58
C PHE A 77 -6.65 -21.29 -12.62
N ASP A 78 -6.51 -20.00 -12.84
CA ASP A 78 -5.50 -19.41 -13.71
C ASP A 78 -4.50 -18.59 -12.86
N LEU A 79 -3.25 -19.00 -12.92
CA LEU A 79 -2.19 -18.34 -12.12
C LEU A 79 -1.92 -16.91 -12.61
N ALA A 80 -2.03 -16.65 -13.90
CA ALA A 80 -1.82 -15.31 -14.45
C ALA A 80 -2.93 -14.33 -14.00
N GLU A 81 -4.19 -14.80 -13.98
CA GLU A 81 -5.31 -14.03 -13.44
C GLU A 81 -5.18 -13.79 -11.94
N MET A 82 -4.74 -14.78 -11.18
CA MET A 82 -4.48 -14.63 -9.74
C MET A 82 -3.43 -13.55 -9.47
N PHE A 83 -2.34 -13.53 -10.25
CA PHE A 83 -1.31 -12.49 -10.14
C PHE A 83 -1.81 -11.12 -10.61
N ALA A 84 -2.65 -11.06 -11.64
CA ALA A 84 -3.30 -9.82 -12.08
C ALA A 84 -4.21 -9.25 -10.99
N TYR A 85 -5.03 -10.09 -10.37
CA TYR A 85 -5.86 -9.73 -9.21
C TYR A 85 -5.02 -9.16 -8.05
N LYS A 86 -3.94 -9.83 -7.68
CA LYS A 86 -3.00 -9.36 -6.67
C LYS A 86 -2.44 -7.96 -6.99
N ARG A 87 -2.00 -7.73 -8.25
CA ARG A 87 -1.49 -6.42 -8.68
C ARG A 87 -2.57 -5.35 -8.57
N GLY A 88 -3.78 -5.64 -9.04
CA GLY A 88 -4.91 -4.71 -8.98
C GLY A 88 -5.26 -4.27 -7.56
N VAL A 89 -5.19 -5.17 -6.58
CA VAL A 89 -5.42 -4.84 -5.15
C VAL A 89 -4.36 -3.85 -4.66
N SER A 90 -3.08 -4.11 -4.92
CA SER A 90 -2.00 -3.21 -4.50
C SER A 90 -2.10 -1.84 -5.19
N GLU A 91 -2.41 -1.79 -6.47
CA GLU A 91 -2.59 -0.54 -7.24
C GLU A 91 -3.75 0.30 -6.68
N LYS A 92 -4.88 -0.33 -6.40
CA LYS A 92 -6.03 0.34 -5.80
C LYS A 92 -5.69 0.97 -4.44
N LEU A 93 -4.97 0.25 -3.60
CA LEU A 93 -4.57 0.75 -2.28
C LEU A 93 -3.52 1.87 -2.38
N ARG A 94 -2.57 1.78 -3.33
CA ARG A 94 -1.63 2.89 -3.61
C ARG A 94 -2.39 4.15 -4.02
N GLY A 95 -3.34 4.02 -4.93
CA GLY A 95 -4.19 5.13 -5.34
C GLY A 95 -4.92 5.77 -4.16
N GLY A 96 -5.40 4.97 -3.21
CA GLY A 96 -6.00 5.45 -1.96
C GLY A 96 -5.03 6.26 -1.11
N ILE A 97 -3.79 5.82 -0.95
CA ILE A 97 -2.77 6.56 -0.19
C ILE A 97 -2.44 7.90 -0.88
N HIS A 98 -2.26 7.90 -2.20
CA HIS A 98 -2.05 9.14 -2.96
C HIS A 98 -3.20 10.13 -2.74
N ALA A 99 -4.45 9.66 -2.80
CA ALA A 99 -5.62 10.51 -2.57
C ALA A 99 -5.65 11.07 -1.14
N LEU A 100 -5.31 10.26 -0.13
CA LEU A 100 -5.23 10.70 1.27
C LEU A 100 -4.17 11.77 1.48
N LEU A 101 -2.95 11.56 0.97
CA LEU A 101 -1.85 12.52 1.09
C LEU A 101 -2.23 13.85 0.41
N LYS A 102 -2.76 13.78 -0.82
CA LYS A 102 -3.22 14.96 -1.55
C LYS A 102 -4.36 15.69 -0.81
N GLY A 103 -5.34 14.96 -0.30
CA GLY A 103 -6.46 15.54 0.45
C GLY A 103 -6.02 16.21 1.76
N ALA A 104 -4.98 15.69 2.39
CA ALA A 104 -4.37 16.27 3.58
C ALA A 104 -3.35 17.39 3.29
N LYS A 105 -3.12 17.72 2.02
CA LYS A 105 -2.10 18.70 1.58
C LYS A 105 -0.68 18.34 2.05
N VAL A 106 -0.37 17.04 2.06
CA VAL A 106 0.98 16.55 2.28
C VAL A 106 1.69 16.48 0.94
N ASP A 107 2.86 17.10 0.83
CA ASP A 107 3.67 17.04 -0.38
C ASP A 107 4.38 15.69 -0.48
N LEU A 108 4.11 14.96 -1.55
CA LEU A 108 4.81 13.72 -1.87
C LEU A 108 5.97 14.03 -2.81
N LEU A 109 7.19 13.83 -2.33
CA LEU A 109 8.41 14.06 -3.07
C LEU A 109 9.01 12.72 -3.49
N GLU A 110 9.07 12.47 -4.79
CA GLU A 110 9.66 11.26 -5.34
C GLU A 110 11.18 11.38 -5.40
N GLY A 111 11.88 10.49 -4.71
CA GLY A 111 13.33 10.49 -4.67
C GLY A 111 13.92 9.84 -3.43
N THR A 112 15.26 9.85 -3.38
CA THR A 112 16.01 9.36 -2.23
C THR A 112 16.41 10.53 -1.34
N ALA A 113 15.86 10.56 -0.13
CA ALA A 113 16.22 11.56 0.87
C ALA A 113 17.55 11.21 1.57
N ARG A 114 18.32 12.24 1.87
CA ARG A 114 19.51 12.16 2.71
C ARG A 114 19.49 13.30 3.71
N ILE A 115 19.74 12.99 4.97
CA ILE A 115 19.95 14.02 5.98
C ILE A 115 21.34 14.60 5.77
N ASP A 116 21.40 15.88 5.45
CA ASP A 116 22.65 16.60 5.13
C ASP A 116 23.20 17.32 6.37
N ALA A 117 22.32 17.91 7.16
CA ALA A 117 22.66 18.61 8.41
C ALA A 117 21.43 18.67 9.32
N PRO A 118 21.55 19.08 10.59
CA PRO A 118 20.41 19.37 11.43
C PRO A 118 19.41 20.31 10.75
N GLY A 119 18.14 19.88 10.63
CA GLY A 119 17.09 20.64 9.97
C GLY A 119 17.19 20.69 8.43
N ARG A 120 18.02 19.87 7.81
CA ARG A 120 18.23 19.86 6.36
C ARG A 120 18.23 18.43 5.77
N VAL A 121 17.34 18.21 4.80
CA VAL A 121 17.18 16.97 4.05
C VAL A 121 17.37 17.22 2.55
#